data_b6e506ff45cba3290819bf827ea10277
#
_entry.id   b6e506ff45cba3290819bf827ea10277
#
_cell.length_a   1.000
_cell.length_b   1.000
_cell.length_c   1.000
_cell.angle_alpha   90.00
_cell.angle_beta   90.00
_cell.angle_gamma   90.00
#
_symmetry.space_group_name_H-M   'P 1'
#
loop_
_entity.id
_entity.type
_entity.pdbx_description
1 polymer ?
#
loop_
_entity_poly.entity_id
_entity_poly.type
_entity_poly.pdbx_seq_one_letter_code
_entity_poly.pdbx_strand_id
1 'polypeptide(L)'
;MKRHTTIATSIALALGMLASASAPAGENMNEGHISIVPSEIKWVDAPSIGPGAQLAVLEGKLKEATPLTFRIKLPPNFNIPAHTHPVFERVTVIAGTLHLGIGEQFDAAKARAYPAGSVTMMPPGMPMYAFTKADETVIQLHGTGPWGIAYLNPEEAPGKK
;
A
#
# COMPACT_ATOMS: atom_id res chain seq x y z
N MET A 1 32.04 92.42 -2.75
CA MET A 1 32.78 91.23 -3.15
C MET A 1 32.16 89.98 -2.51
N LYS A 2 31.36 89.19 -3.28
CA LYS A 2 30.71 87.98 -2.79
C LYS A 2 31.48 86.78 -3.33
N ARG A 3 32.03 85.97 -2.41
CA ARG A 3 32.73 84.75 -2.77
C ARG A 3 31.69 83.63 -2.88
N HIS A 4 31.58 82.97 -4.07
CA HIS A 4 30.78 81.82 -4.26
C HIS A 4 31.65 80.56 -3.99
N THR A 5 31.26 79.82 -2.97
CA THR A 5 31.88 78.54 -2.64
C THR A 5 31.10 77.42 -3.37
N THR A 6 31.76 76.78 -4.31
CA THR A 6 31.20 75.60 -5.07
C THR A 6 31.46 74.34 -4.26
N ILE A 7 30.41 73.67 -3.83
CA ILE A 7 30.47 72.35 -3.18
C ILE A 7 30.40 71.30 -4.27
N ALA A 8 31.49 70.53 -4.46
CA ALA A 8 31.51 69.38 -5.34
C ALA A 8 30.98 68.14 -4.59
N THR A 9 29.84 67.65 -5.03
CA THR A 9 29.24 66.41 -4.47
C THR A 9 29.80 65.22 -5.27
N SER A 10 30.64 64.41 -4.63
CA SER A 10 31.15 63.17 -5.19
C SER A 10 30.09 62.08 -4.98
N ILE A 11 29.52 61.54 -6.09
CA ILE A 11 28.64 60.39 -6.09
C ILE A 11 29.51 59.13 -6.17
N ALA A 12 29.60 58.41 -5.07
CA ALA A 12 30.23 57.08 -5.06
C ALA A 12 29.23 56.04 -5.60
N LEU A 13 29.53 55.49 -6.78
CA LEU A 13 28.79 54.42 -7.40
C LEU A 13 29.17 53.09 -6.72
N ALA A 14 28.32 52.58 -5.80
CA ALA A 14 28.50 51.29 -5.22
C ALA A 14 28.07 50.18 -6.23
N LEU A 15 29.06 49.51 -6.79
CA LEU A 15 28.85 48.36 -7.65
C LEU A 15 28.48 47.14 -6.77
N GLY A 16 27.18 46.88 -6.63
CA GLY A 16 26.68 45.71 -5.94
C GLY A 16 27.00 44.42 -6.73
N MET A 17 27.91 43.60 -6.22
CA MET A 17 28.10 42.23 -6.70
C MET A 17 26.86 41.41 -6.32
N LEU A 18 26.04 41.10 -7.32
CA LEU A 18 25.03 40.00 -7.17
C LEU A 18 25.81 38.68 -7.09
N ALA A 19 25.92 38.14 -5.86
CA ALA A 19 26.32 36.77 -5.68
C ALA A 19 25.16 35.88 -6.18
N SER A 20 25.35 35.27 -7.34
CA SER A 20 24.48 34.20 -7.83
C SER A 20 24.62 33.04 -6.86
N ALA A 21 23.64 32.88 -5.94
CA ALA A 21 23.49 31.66 -5.18
C ALA A 21 23.12 30.55 -6.17
N SER A 22 24.09 29.69 -6.48
CA SER A 22 23.82 28.43 -7.16
C SER A 22 22.89 27.62 -6.27
N ALA A 23 21.68 27.39 -6.73
CA ALA A 23 20.80 26.42 -6.09
C ALA A 23 21.54 25.05 -6.07
N PRO A 24 21.48 24.30 -4.97
CA PRO A 24 22.07 22.96 -4.95
C PRO A 24 21.46 22.17 -6.10
N ALA A 25 22.32 21.50 -6.86
CA ALA A 25 21.93 20.57 -7.92
C ALA A 25 20.93 19.57 -7.30
N GLY A 26 19.78 19.42 -7.97
CA GLY A 26 18.64 18.69 -7.47
C GLY A 26 19.04 17.36 -6.84
N GLU A 27 18.60 17.17 -5.61
CA GLU A 27 18.55 15.86 -5.00
C GLU A 27 17.87 14.90 -5.98
N ASN A 28 18.46 13.71 -6.11
CA ASN A 28 17.99 12.68 -7.02
C ASN A 28 16.52 12.35 -6.66
N MET A 29 15.56 12.94 -7.35
CA MET A 29 14.11 12.76 -7.12
C MET A 29 13.66 11.30 -7.29
N ASN A 30 14.58 10.40 -7.62
CA ASN A 30 14.34 8.96 -7.79
C ASN A 30 14.66 8.12 -6.54
N GLU A 31 15.24 8.69 -5.48
CA GLU A 31 15.41 7.96 -4.22
C GLU A 31 14.04 7.68 -3.59
N GLY A 32 13.72 6.37 -3.43
CA GLY A 32 12.45 5.91 -2.87
C GLY A 32 11.30 5.80 -3.87
N HIS A 33 11.48 6.15 -5.15
CA HIS A 33 10.45 5.96 -6.16
C HIS A 33 10.27 4.47 -6.48
N ILE A 34 9.06 3.94 -6.24
CA ILE A 34 8.66 2.57 -6.59
C ILE A 34 7.74 2.64 -7.80
N SER A 35 8.10 1.96 -8.89
CA SER A 35 7.28 1.85 -10.09
C SER A 35 7.24 0.40 -10.54
N ILE A 36 6.05 -0.19 -10.59
CA ILE A 36 5.84 -1.60 -10.91
C ILE A 36 4.66 -1.70 -11.88
N VAL A 37 4.90 -2.16 -13.09
CA VAL A 37 3.84 -2.52 -14.04
C VAL A 37 3.41 -3.98 -13.86
N PRO A 38 2.21 -4.39 -14.31
CA PRO A 38 1.68 -5.74 -14.05
C PRO A 38 2.61 -6.90 -14.45
N SER A 39 3.39 -6.74 -15.52
CA SER A 39 4.35 -7.75 -16.00
C SER A 39 5.59 -7.93 -15.10
N GLU A 40 5.85 -6.99 -14.21
CA GLU A 40 7.01 -6.99 -13.30
C GLU A 40 6.69 -7.57 -11.94
N ILE A 41 5.40 -7.82 -11.64
CA ILE A 41 4.96 -8.35 -10.35
C ILE A 41 5.54 -9.76 -10.15
N LYS A 42 6.26 -9.94 -9.05
CA LYS A 42 6.84 -11.23 -8.66
C LYS A 42 5.89 -11.95 -7.71
N TRP A 43 5.13 -12.87 -8.26
CA TRP A 43 4.21 -13.71 -7.49
C TRP A 43 4.96 -14.88 -6.86
N VAL A 44 4.66 -15.17 -5.60
CA VAL A 44 5.14 -16.33 -4.85
C VAL A 44 3.95 -17.04 -4.21
N ASP A 45 4.05 -18.33 -3.97
CA ASP A 45 3.00 -19.07 -3.29
C ASP A 45 2.76 -18.53 -1.88
N ALA A 46 1.48 -18.51 -1.49
CA ALA A 46 1.03 -18.02 -0.18
C ALA A 46 0.38 -19.16 0.64
N PRO A 47 1.17 -20.14 1.12
CA PRO A 47 0.63 -21.34 1.75
C PRO A 47 -0.15 -21.05 3.05
N SER A 48 0.11 -19.93 3.72
CA SER A 48 -0.65 -19.49 4.89
C SER A 48 -2.07 -19.03 4.56
N ILE A 49 -2.35 -18.72 3.29
CA ILE A 49 -3.69 -18.34 2.81
C ILE A 49 -4.41 -19.57 2.24
N GLY A 50 -3.68 -20.45 1.57
CA GLY A 50 -4.19 -21.70 1.05
C GLY A 50 -3.55 -22.14 -0.27
N PRO A 51 -3.77 -23.39 -0.69
CA PRO A 51 -3.20 -23.94 -1.92
C PRO A 51 -3.67 -23.16 -3.15
N GLY A 52 -2.73 -22.76 -4.00
CA GLY A 52 -3.00 -21.98 -5.21
C GLY A 52 -3.12 -20.47 -5.01
N ALA A 53 -3.24 -19.98 -3.78
CA ALA A 53 -3.11 -18.56 -3.50
C ALA A 53 -1.67 -18.09 -3.72
N GLN A 54 -1.51 -16.90 -4.30
CA GLN A 54 -0.21 -16.27 -4.52
C GLN A 54 -0.17 -14.87 -3.88
N LEU A 55 1.02 -14.44 -3.49
CA LEU A 55 1.27 -13.14 -2.88
C LEU A 55 2.41 -12.43 -3.60
N ALA A 56 2.33 -11.13 -3.72
CA ALA A 56 3.41 -10.28 -4.23
C ALA A 56 3.55 -9.04 -3.36
N VAL A 57 4.68 -8.89 -2.68
CA VAL A 57 5.01 -7.66 -1.93
C VAL A 57 5.48 -6.61 -2.93
N LEU A 58 4.83 -5.44 -2.93
CA LEU A 58 5.15 -4.30 -3.77
C LEU A 58 5.96 -3.26 -3.01
N GLU A 59 5.72 -3.13 -1.71
CA GLU A 59 6.39 -2.18 -0.81
C GLU A 59 6.51 -2.79 0.57
N GLY A 60 7.61 -2.53 1.25
CA GLY A 60 7.83 -2.94 2.64
C GLY A 60 8.10 -4.43 2.84
N LYS A 61 7.86 -4.90 4.06
CA LYS A 61 8.01 -6.31 4.45
C LYS A 61 6.88 -6.71 5.39
N LEU A 62 6.29 -7.88 5.17
CA LEU A 62 5.13 -8.35 5.93
C LEU A 62 5.34 -8.39 7.45
N LYS A 63 6.57 -8.64 7.92
CA LYS A 63 6.88 -8.81 9.34
C LYS A 63 7.41 -7.55 10.04
N GLU A 64 7.57 -6.45 9.30
CA GLU A 64 8.12 -5.20 9.85
C GLU A 64 7.00 -4.17 10.08
N ALA A 65 7.15 -3.32 11.11
CA ALA A 65 6.22 -2.23 11.41
C ALA A 65 6.51 -1.00 10.53
N THR A 66 6.42 -1.18 9.22
CA THR A 66 6.69 -0.17 8.19
C THR A 66 5.50 -0.07 7.23
N PRO A 67 5.41 0.97 6.38
CA PRO A 67 4.46 0.99 5.28
C PRO A 67 4.55 -0.28 4.46
N LEU A 68 3.40 -0.82 4.10
CA LEU A 68 3.28 -2.11 3.45
C LEU A 68 2.20 -2.05 2.39
N THR A 69 2.55 -2.48 1.17
CA THR A 69 1.62 -2.69 0.06
C THR A 69 1.93 -4.02 -0.59
N PHE A 70 0.94 -4.89 -0.73
CA PHE A 70 1.08 -6.18 -1.37
C PHE A 70 -0.20 -6.60 -2.07
N ARG A 71 -0.10 -7.54 -2.97
CA ARG A 71 -1.24 -8.15 -3.66
C ARG A 71 -1.38 -9.61 -3.30
N ILE A 72 -2.62 -10.07 -3.29
CA ILE A 72 -2.97 -11.48 -3.20
C ILE A 72 -3.77 -11.84 -4.44
N LYS A 73 -3.42 -12.97 -5.03
CA LYS A 73 -4.15 -13.59 -6.12
C LYS A 73 -4.79 -14.85 -5.59
N LEU A 74 -6.11 -14.93 -5.71
CA LEU A 74 -6.94 -16.03 -5.26
C LEU A 74 -7.49 -16.77 -6.47
N PRO A 75 -7.31 -18.09 -6.58
CA PRO A 75 -7.87 -18.87 -7.69
C PRO A 75 -9.40 -18.89 -7.67
N PRO A 76 -10.05 -19.36 -8.72
CA PRO A 76 -11.48 -19.61 -8.73
C PRO A 76 -11.91 -20.61 -7.64
N ASN A 77 -13.12 -20.44 -7.08
CA ASN A 77 -13.72 -21.30 -6.06
C ASN A 77 -12.83 -21.48 -4.82
N PHE A 78 -12.14 -20.42 -4.42
CA PHE A 78 -11.23 -20.42 -3.29
C PHE A 78 -11.96 -19.93 -2.02
N ASN A 79 -11.67 -20.55 -0.88
CA ASN A 79 -12.20 -20.16 0.42
C ASN A 79 -11.07 -19.78 1.39
N ILE A 80 -11.25 -18.67 2.08
CA ILE A 80 -10.46 -18.27 3.24
C ILE A 80 -11.38 -18.37 4.45
N PRO A 81 -11.18 -19.37 5.34
CA PRO A 81 -11.99 -19.56 6.54
C PRO A 81 -11.98 -18.35 7.47
N ALA A 82 -12.82 -18.37 8.50
CA ALA A 82 -12.91 -17.29 9.46
C ALA A 82 -11.56 -17.02 10.14
N HIS A 83 -11.11 -15.77 10.07
CA HIS A 83 -9.78 -15.34 10.51
C HIS A 83 -9.81 -13.88 10.97
N THR A 84 -8.71 -13.45 11.58
CA THR A 84 -8.44 -12.05 11.95
C THR A 84 -7.07 -11.61 11.47
N HIS A 85 -6.85 -10.28 11.45
CA HIS A 85 -5.55 -9.66 11.22
C HIS A 85 -5.12 -8.80 12.41
N PRO A 86 -3.82 -8.73 12.73
CA PRO A 86 -3.34 -7.96 13.88
C PRO A 86 -3.31 -6.45 13.62
N VAL A 87 -3.48 -6.03 12.38
CA VAL A 87 -3.39 -4.63 11.94
C VAL A 87 -4.64 -4.23 11.16
N PHE A 88 -4.80 -2.93 10.95
CA PHE A 88 -5.88 -2.41 10.11
C PHE A 88 -5.67 -2.87 8.66
N GLU A 89 -6.59 -3.65 8.14
CA GLU A 89 -6.54 -4.15 6.76
C GLU A 89 -7.36 -3.25 5.83
N ARG A 90 -6.75 -2.80 4.76
CA ARG A 90 -7.40 -2.05 3.68
C ARG A 90 -7.26 -2.83 2.39
N VAL A 91 -8.39 -3.25 1.85
CA VAL A 91 -8.47 -4.09 0.64
C VAL A 91 -9.06 -3.29 -0.49
N THR A 92 -8.38 -3.30 -1.63
CA THR A 92 -8.90 -2.84 -2.93
C THR A 92 -8.97 -4.04 -3.86
N VAL A 93 -10.12 -4.30 -4.45
CA VAL A 93 -10.27 -5.34 -5.47
C VAL A 93 -9.77 -4.81 -6.80
N ILE A 94 -8.71 -5.44 -7.34
CA ILE A 94 -8.06 -5.05 -8.60
C ILE A 94 -8.71 -5.75 -9.80
N ALA A 95 -9.03 -7.04 -9.65
CA ALA A 95 -9.66 -7.86 -10.68
C ALA A 95 -10.56 -8.93 -10.06
N GLY A 96 -11.56 -9.39 -10.80
CA GLY A 96 -12.52 -10.39 -10.33
C GLY A 96 -13.52 -9.82 -9.31
N THR A 97 -14.04 -10.70 -8.45
CA THR A 97 -14.97 -10.34 -7.38
C THR A 97 -14.60 -11.06 -6.09
N LEU A 98 -14.27 -10.30 -5.05
CA LEU A 98 -14.10 -10.83 -3.70
C LEU A 98 -15.47 -10.90 -3.04
N HIS A 99 -15.82 -12.06 -2.48
CA HIS A 99 -16.93 -12.20 -1.55
C HIS A 99 -16.39 -12.18 -0.14
N LEU A 100 -16.81 -11.23 0.69
CA LEU A 100 -16.34 -11.06 2.06
C LEU A 100 -17.51 -10.97 3.03
N GLY A 101 -17.44 -11.77 4.08
CA GLY A 101 -18.38 -11.73 5.18
C GLY A 101 -17.68 -11.41 6.49
N ILE A 102 -18.41 -10.74 7.38
CA ILE A 102 -17.96 -10.41 8.74
C ILE A 102 -18.59 -11.39 9.71
N GLY A 103 -17.76 -11.95 10.58
CA GLY A 103 -18.20 -12.90 11.61
C GLY A 103 -17.24 -14.07 11.80
N GLU A 104 -17.49 -14.86 12.84
CA GLU A 104 -16.63 -15.95 13.28
C GLU A 104 -16.90 -17.27 12.53
N GLN A 105 -17.98 -17.35 11.79
CA GLN A 105 -18.38 -18.54 11.04
C GLN A 105 -18.58 -18.21 9.57
N PHE A 106 -18.09 -19.09 8.70
CA PHE A 106 -18.30 -18.96 7.26
C PHE A 106 -19.78 -19.11 6.92
N ASP A 107 -20.34 -18.09 6.27
CA ASP A 107 -21.72 -18.09 5.76
C ASP A 107 -21.77 -17.35 4.43
N ALA A 108 -21.77 -18.09 3.32
CA ALA A 108 -21.77 -17.51 1.99
C ALA A 108 -23.01 -16.63 1.71
N ALA A 109 -24.13 -16.88 2.40
CA ALA A 109 -25.36 -16.10 2.20
C ALA A 109 -25.28 -14.71 2.83
N LYS A 110 -24.40 -14.52 3.83
CA LYS A 110 -24.18 -13.23 4.50
C LYS A 110 -23.03 -12.44 3.91
N ALA A 111 -22.25 -13.04 3.02
CA ALA A 111 -21.13 -12.36 2.39
C ALA A 111 -21.61 -11.35 1.34
N ARG A 112 -20.96 -10.19 1.33
CA ARG A 112 -21.15 -9.17 0.30
C ARG A 112 -20.17 -9.38 -0.84
N ALA A 113 -20.61 -9.18 -2.07
CA ALA A 113 -19.76 -9.17 -3.27
C ALA A 113 -19.10 -7.80 -3.46
N TYR A 114 -17.80 -7.81 -3.67
CA TYR A 114 -16.97 -6.65 -3.96
C TYR A 114 -16.30 -6.85 -5.33
N PRO A 115 -16.89 -6.34 -6.43
CA PRO A 115 -16.28 -6.40 -7.76
C PRO A 115 -15.04 -5.50 -7.85
N ALA A 116 -14.29 -5.62 -8.95
CA ALA A 116 -13.13 -4.77 -9.25
C ALA A 116 -13.45 -3.27 -9.07
N GLY A 117 -12.54 -2.51 -8.45
CA GLY A 117 -12.71 -1.12 -8.06
C GLY A 117 -13.32 -0.92 -6.66
N SER A 118 -13.84 -1.97 -6.02
CA SER A 118 -14.35 -1.89 -4.65
C SER A 118 -13.24 -1.74 -3.62
N VAL A 119 -13.58 -1.05 -2.52
CA VAL A 119 -12.70 -0.90 -1.35
C VAL A 119 -13.45 -1.34 -0.09
N THR A 120 -12.77 -2.03 0.81
CA THR A 120 -13.26 -2.36 2.15
C THR A 120 -12.14 -2.23 3.17
N MET A 121 -12.50 -1.94 4.42
CA MET A 121 -11.53 -1.71 5.49
C MET A 121 -12.01 -2.41 6.76
N MET A 122 -11.11 -3.16 7.39
CA MET A 122 -11.39 -3.92 8.60
C MET A 122 -10.41 -3.51 9.70
N PRO A 123 -10.91 -3.17 10.91
CA PRO A 123 -10.04 -2.89 12.04
C PRO A 123 -9.33 -4.16 12.54
N PRO A 124 -8.23 -4.01 13.30
CA PRO A 124 -7.53 -5.14 13.90
C PRO A 124 -8.47 -6.03 14.72
N GLY A 125 -8.29 -7.35 14.61
CA GLY A 125 -9.04 -8.34 15.37
C GLY A 125 -10.48 -8.56 14.92
N MET A 126 -10.95 -7.87 13.87
CA MET A 126 -12.31 -8.12 13.34
C MET A 126 -12.37 -9.49 12.67
N PRO A 127 -13.26 -10.41 13.12
CA PRO A 127 -13.46 -11.69 12.46
C PRO A 127 -14.08 -11.51 11.08
N MET A 128 -13.49 -12.17 10.08
CA MET A 128 -13.95 -12.15 8.70
C MET A 128 -13.64 -13.46 7.99
N TYR A 129 -14.31 -13.69 6.89
CA TYR A 129 -14.05 -14.78 5.96
C TYR A 129 -14.22 -14.27 4.54
N ALA A 130 -13.56 -14.89 3.58
CA ALA A 130 -13.66 -14.48 2.19
C ALA A 130 -13.68 -15.68 1.24
N PHE A 131 -14.23 -15.49 0.06
CA PHE A 131 -14.19 -16.51 -0.99
C PHE A 131 -14.28 -15.88 -2.39
N THR A 132 -13.87 -16.67 -3.38
CA THR A 132 -14.07 -16.40 -4.80
C THR A 132 -15.07 -17.36 -5.38
N LYS A 133 -15.69 -17.01 -6.50
CA LYS A 133 -16.51 -17.90 -7.32
C LYS A 133 -15.74 -18.34 -8.57
N ALA A 134 -16.37 -18.32 -9.73
CA ALA A 134 -15.80 -18.82 -10.99
C ALA A 134 -14.56 -18.06 -11.49
N ASP A 135 -14.33 -16.84 -11.02
CA ASP A 135 -13.26 -16.00 -11.52
C ASP A 135 -12.08 -15.92 -10.54
N GLU A 136 -10.86 -15.90 -11.09
CA GLU A 136 -9.67 -15.49 -10.33
C GLU A 136 -9.87 -14.07 -9.81
N THR A 137 -9.48 -13.84 -8.57
CA THR A 137 -9.62 -12.52 -7.94
C THR A 137 -8.25 -12.01 -7.49
N VAL A 138 -7.93 -10.77 -7.86
CA VAL A 138 -6.74 -10.08 -7.39
C VAL A 138 -7.15 -8.95 -6.47
N ILE A 139 -6.62 -8.95 -5.26
CA ILE A 139 -6.81 -7.88 -4.28
C ILE A 139 -5.47 -7.23 -3.96
N GLN A 140 -5.50 -5.93 -3.65
CA GLN A 140 -4.37 -5.21 -3.11
C GLN A 140 -4.66 -4.81 -1.67
N LEU A 141 -3.72 -5.10 -0.80
CA LEU A 141 -3.75 -4.72 0.60
C LEU A 141 -2.68 -3.67 0.86
N HIS A 142 -3.01 -2.72 1.73
CA HIS A 142 -2.04 -1.72 2.17
C HIS A 142 -2.31 -1.30 3.61
N GLY A 143 -1.26 -0.85 4.28
CA GLY A 143 -1.31 -0.41 5.66
C GLY A 143 0.07 -0.29 6.27
N THR A 144 0.14 -0.47 7.57
CA THR A 144 1.39 -0.57 8.32
C THR A 144 1.48 -1.97 8.91
N GLY A 145 2.60 -2.66 8.67
CA GLY A 145 2.83 -3.99 9.24
C GLY A 145 3.07 -3.97 10.77
N PRO A 146 3.35 -5.12 11.40
CA PRO A 146 3.46 -6.44 10.79
C PRO A 146 2.10 -7.01 10.38
N TRP A 147 2.01 -7.55 9.17
CA TRP A 147 0.80 -8.22 8.69
C TRP A 147 0.85 -9.73 8.94
N GLY A 148 -0.28 -10.31 9.26
CA GLY A 148 -0.44 -11.74 9.46
C GLY A 148 -1.91 -12.14 9.41
N ILE A 149 -2.17 -13.44 9.34
CA ILE A 149 -3.49 -14.05 9.38
C ILE A 149 -3.57 -15.04 10.54
N ALA A 150 -4.60 -14.95 11.35
CA ALA A 150 -4.89 -15.86 12.46
C ALA A 150 -6.27 -16.50 12.26
N TYR A 151 -6.29 -17.79 11.95
CA TYR A 151 -7.54 -18.53 11.77
C TYR A 151 -8.22 -18.78 13.12
N LEU A 152 -9.52 -18.54 13.19
CA LEU A 152 -10.30 -18.74 14.43
C LEU A 152 -10.43 -20.22 14.77
N ASN A 153 -10.62 -21.07 13.77
CA ASN A 153 -10.55 -22.51 13.92
C ASN A 153 -9.21 -23.02 13.36
N PRO A 154 -8.25 -23.45 14.22
CA PRO A 154 -6.96 -23.95 13.76
C PRO A 154 -7.03 -25.16 12.82
N GLU A 155 -8.09 -25.97 12.89
CA GLU A 155 -8.29 -27.15 12.02
C GLU A 155 -8.66 -26.74 10.58
N GLU A 156 -9.17 -25.54 10.38
CA GLU A 156 -9.49 -24.99 9.06
C GLU A 156 -8.29 -24.25 8.41
N ALA A 157 -7.22 -24.04 9.18
CA ALA A 157 -6.04 -23.38 8.69
C ALA A 157 -5.40 -24.21 7.54
N PRO A 158 -4.97 -23.56 6.44
CA PRO A 158 -4.32 -24.25 5.32
C PRO A 158 -3.11 -25.08 5.76
N GLY A 159 -2.96 -26.27 5.18
CA GLY A 159 -1.81 -27.16 5.43
C GLY A 159 -1.95 -28.08 6.66
N LYS A 160 -3.10 -28.11 7.31
CA LYS A 160 -3.36 -29.00 8.47
C LYS A 160 -4.22 -30.24 8.17
N LYS A 161 -4.36 -30.60 6.89
CA LYS A 161 -5.00 -31.87 6.47
C LYS A 161 -3.95 -32.95 6.20
#